data_e73fe48acf9a53b6d61cf8c102efb86e
#
_entry.id   e73fe48acf9a53b6d61cf8c102efb86e
#
_cell.length_a   1.000
_cell.length_b   1.000
_cell.length_c   1.000
_cell.angle_alpha   90.00
_cell.angle_beta   90.00
_cell.angle_gamma   90.00
#
_symmetry.space_group_name_H-M   'P 1'
#
loop_
_entity.id
_entity.type
_entity.pdbx_description
1 polymer ?
#
loop_
_entity_poly.entity_id
_entity_poly.type
_entity_poly.pdbx_seq_one_letter_code
_entity_poly.pdbx_strand_id
1 'polypeptide(L)'
;MTGSIIKTEFTFGGILKVRKLNKIFAALAISTISITTVPIDTYSNAAQAAPTIGTNQKGEVVFDNSHGQTAGAADWTIDGGFSDYANSITKQGYKVTELRGESNITPQALKDKKILVIPEANIPFKTSEQKAMTDFTQQGGSILFISDHYNADRNLNRIDSSEAMNGYRRGAYSDMTKGMTDGERKSKAMQDVQSTDWLAQTFGVRFRYNALNNLTTSHMLQGKEGLGITDNVKSVTMHAGSTLAITNPDKAKGIVFTPEGLTAKQKWRHAVDEGVYNGGGQAEGPYIAVSKVGKGKAAFIGDSSLVEDSSPKYKREDNGQAKKTYDGFKEADNAQLLKNLTTWLGKSENADSITGLGVSKDKATALKDFEQPENSTEPQQEPWNTPPSHYKWYDRSTFAAGSFGAKENKDDTVKPEQPEDNQEPDGNTSNTKLNSSGVSFELPSNLEVGSTFSVKVTLKHQPKNQTLSNIRLGIYAEGGQQLGIFGENTTPGYSTPQQVKTGSQGNAVLTFEGKTASDFKGDANVRLKQGDTTIKTQPIQIN
;
A
#
# COMPACT_ATOMS: atom_id res chain seq x y z
N MET A 1 -26.75 -67.20 8.38
CA MET A 1 -28.21 -67.06 8.24
C MET A 1 -28.37 -65.75 7.45
N THR A 2 -28.45 -65.84 6.15
CA THR A 2 -29.61 -65.85 5.25
C THR A 2 -30.55 -64.71 5.59
N GLY A 3 -30.84 -63.75 4.82
CA GLY A 3 -31.10 -63.45 3.46
C GLY A 3 -31.82 -62.09 3.48
N SER A 4 -32.19 -61.38 2.53
CA SER A 4 -32.48 -61.54 1.12
C SER A 4 -32.81 -60.20 0.51
N ILE A 5 -32.47 -60.05 -0.71
CA ILE A 5 -32.71 -58.95 -1.65
C ILE A 5 -34.24 -58.83 -1.95
N ILE A 6 -34.75 -57.64 -2.21
CA ILE A 6 -35.79 -57.43 -3.23
C ILE A 6 -35.55 -56.08 -3.97
N LYS A 7 -35.26 -56.20 -5.26
CA LYS A 7 -35.44 -55.20 -6.31
C LYS A 7 -36.91 -55.17 -6.73
N THR A 8 -37.43 -54.02 -7.11
CA THR A 8 -38.59 -53.95 -8.03
C THR A 8 -38.48 -52.74 -8.94
N GLU A 9 -38.20 -52.99 -10.21
CA GLU A 9 -38.46 -52.09 -11.34
C GLU A 9 -39.93 -52.14 -11.71
N PHE A 10 -40.51 -51.06 -12.12
CA PHE A 10 -41.70 -51.05 -13.00
C PHE A 10 -41.66 -49.93 -14.02
N THR A 11 -41.49 -50.28 -15.26
CA THR A 11 -41.83 -49.57 -16.48
C THR A 11 -43.31 -49.82 -16.82
N PHE A 12 -44.02 -48.78 -17.22
CA PHE A 12 -45.02 -48.95 -18.30
C PHE A 12 -45.44 -47.60 -18.89
N GLY A 13 -45.44 -47.51 -20.20
CA GLY A 13 -45.89 -46.41 -21.03
C GLY A 13 -47.39 -46.46 -21.31
N GLY A 14 -47.91 -45.35 -21.79
CA GLY A 14 -49.29 -45.24 -22.21
C GLY A 14 -49.53 -43.97 -23.03
N ILE A 15 -49.61 -44.13 -24.33
CA ILE A 15 -50.07 -43.14 -25.31
C ILE A 15 -51.60 -43.00 -25.22
N LEU A 16 -52.14 -41.80 -25.17
CA LEU A 16 -53.57 -41.59 -25.51
C LEU A 16 -53.85 -40.27 -26.25
N LYS A 17 -54.55 -40.47 -27.32
CA LYS A 17 -55.01 -39.67 -28.42
C LYS A 17 -55.73 -38.36 -28.11
N VAL A 18 -55.53 -37.42 -29.01
CA VAL A 18 -56.26 -36.18 -29.27
C VAL A 18 -57.75 -36.44 -29.60
N ARG A 19 -58.64 -35.66 -29.00
CA ARG A 19 -59.93 -35.35 -29.56
C ARG A 19 -60.23 -33.85 -29.51
N LYS A 20 -60.47 -33.25 -30.66
CA LYS A 20 -61.05 -31.91 -30.86
C LYS A 20 -62.50 -31.87 -30.35
N LEU A 21 -62.87 -30.80 -29.66
CA LEU A 21 -64.24 -30.33 -29.62
C LEU A 21 -64.31 -28.79 -29.55
N ASN A 22 -65.34 -28.27 -30.22
CA ASN A 22 -65.59 -26.92 -30.68
C ASN A 22 -65.92 -25.89 -29.58
N LYS A 23 -65.63 -24.66 -29.96
CA LYS A 23 -66.08 -23.32 -29.57
C LYS A 23 -67.43 -23.21 -28.81
N ILE A 24 -67.35 -22.51 -27.66
CA ILE A 24 -68.44 -21.64 -27.13
C ILE A 24 -67.77 -20.35 -26.63
N PHE A 25 -68.26 -19.21 -27.19
CA PHE A 25 -67.84 -17.87 -26.71
C PHE A 25 -68.58 -17.56 -25.40
N ALA A 26 -67.79 -17.22 -24.35
CA ALA A 26 -68.31 -16.48 -23.23
C ALA A 26 -67.33 -15.34 -22.96
N ALA A 27 -67.81 -14.11 -23.17
CA ALA A 27 -67.07 -12.91 -22.83
C ALA A 27 -66.99 -12.78 -21.31
N LEU A 28 -65.75 -12.89 -20.74
CA LEU A 28 -65.47 -12.53 -19.38
C LEU A 28 -64.50 -11.34 -19.42
N ALA A 29 -64.92 -10.22 -18.82
CA ALA A 29 -64.08 -9.05 -18.64
C ALA A 29 -62.92 -9.42 -17.71
N ILE A 30 -61.70 -9.50 -18.26
CA ILE A 30 -60.47 -9.64 -17.49
C ILE A 30 -59.99 -8.23 -17.16
N SER A 31 -60.15 -7.83 -15.89
CA SER A 31 -59.46 -6.69 -15.33
C SER A 31 -57.96 -7.02 -15.34
N THR A 32 -57.21 -6.38 -16.20
CA THR A 32 -55.74 -6.43 -16.20
C THR A 32 -55.21 -5.76 -14.94
N ILE A 33 -54.86 -6.55 -13.94
CA ILE A 33 -53.96 -6.10 -12.88
C ILE A 33 -52.60 -5.97 -13.54
N SER A 34 -52.20 -4.74 -13.84
CA SER A 34 -50.84 -4.42 -14.20
C SER A 34 -49.95 -4.68 -12.99
N ILE A 35 -49.34 -5.87 -12.91
CA ILE A 35 -48.23 -6.11 -12.04
C ILE A 35 -47.06 -5.32 -12.62
N THR A 36 -46.86 -4.11 -12.14
CA THR A 36 -45.59 -3.43 -12.33
C THR A 36 -44.54 -4.28 -11.65
N THR A 37 -43.84 -5.10 -12.42
CA THR A 37 -42.56 -5.66 -12.00
C THR A 37 -41.62 -4.48 -11.79
N VAL A 38 -41.47 -4.07 -10.53
CA VAL A 38 -40.34 -3.25 -10.13
C VAL A 38 -39.12 -4.07 -10.54
N PRO A 39 -38.24 -3.57 -11.40
CA PRO A 39 -36.97 -4.26 -11.63
C PRO A 39 -36.31 -4.36 -10.28
N ILE A 40 -36.13 -5.56 -9.77
CA ILE A 40 -35.16 -5.83 -8.73
C ILE A 40 -33.84 -5.57 -9.44
N ASP A 41 -33.33 -4.35 -9.31
CA ASP A 41 -31.96 -4.06 -9.61
C ASP A 41 -31.11 -5.00 -8.73
N THR A 42 -30.76 -6.13 -9.30
CA THR A 42 -29.64 -6.92 -8.82
C THR A 42 -28.43 -6.03 -9.06
N TYR A 43 -28.13 -5.17 -8.07
CA TYR A 43 -26.83 -4.55 -8.01
C TYR A 43 -25.84 -5.69 -7.79
N SER A 44 -25.35 -6.24 -8.90
CA SER A 44 -24.07 -6.88 -8.86
C SER A 44 -23.10 -5.77 -8.42
N ASN A 45 -22.57 -5.85 -7.22
CA ASN A 45 -21.24 -5.35 -6.96
C ASN A 45 -20.36 -6.07 -7.97
N ALA A 46 -20.26 -5.51 -9.18
CA ALA A 46 -19.28 -5.93 -10.13
C ALA A 46 -17.96 -5.58 -9.44
N ALA A 47 -17.40 -6.54 -8.73
CA ALA A 47 -16.04 -6.46 -8.26
C ALA A 47 -15.25 -5.99 -9.47
N GLN A 48 -14.66 -4.80 -9.37
CA GLN A 48 -13.94 -4.21 -10.48
C GLN A 48 -12.97 -5.27 -10.98
N ALA A 49 -13.12 -5.71 -12.24
CA ALA A 49 -12.43 -6.87 -12.77
C ALA A 49 -10.93 -6.72 -12.50
N ALA A 50 -10.32 -7.74 -11.93
CA ALA A 50 -8.90 -7.71 -11.62
C ALA A 50 -8.10 -7.46 -12.90
N PRO A 51 -7.16 -6.49 -12.92
CA PRO A 51 -6.35 -6.23 -14.09
C PRO A 51 -5.52 -7.45 -14.47
N THR A 52 -5.35 -7.62 -15.77
CA THR A 52 -4.49 -8.66 -16.35
C THR A 52 -3.58 -7.99 -17.38
N ILE A 53 -2.28 -8.15 -17.24
CA ILE A 53 -1.29 -7.55 -18.13
C ILE A 53 -0.25 -8.60 -18.59
N GLY A 54 0.28 -8.39 -19.79
CA GLY A 54 1.30 -9.28 -20.38
C GLY A 54 0.73 -10.59 -20.94
N THR A 55 1.64 -11.45 -21.42
CA THR A 55 1.36 -12.73 -22.03
C THR A 55 2.02 -13.86 -21.25
N ASN A 56 1.41 -15.03 -21.23
CA ASN A 56 1.89 -16.18 -20.48
C ASN A 56 2.92 -16.99 -21.30
N GLN A 57 4.17 -16.53 -21.34
CA GLN A 57 5.28 -17.26 -21.97
C GLN A 57 6.09 -18.09 -20.95
N LYS A 58 6.27 -17.57 -19.72
CA LYS A 58 7.06 -18.20 -18.66
C LYS A 58 6.25 -18.62 -17.44
N GLY A 59 4.97 -18.35 -17.43
CA GLY A 59 4.07 -18.60 -16.31
C GLY A 59 3.30 -17.35 -15.90
N GLU A 60 2.55 -17.47 -14.82
CA GLU A 60 1.72 -16.41 -14.28
C GLU A 60 2.25 -15.94 -12.91
N VAL A 61 2.36 -14.64 -12.75
CA VAL A 61 2.64 -13.97 -11.47
C VAL A 61 1.33 -13.35 -10.98
N VAL A 62 0.91 -13.69 -9.78
CA VAL A 62 -0.29 -13.15 -9.17
C VAL A 62 0.08 -12.25 -7.99
N PHE A 63 -0.51 -11.06 -7.95
CA PHE A 63 -0.38 -10.14 -6.82
C PHE A 63 -1.59 -10.28 -5.90
N ASP A 64 -1.34 -10.24 -4.61
CA ASP A 64 -2.41 -10.13 -3.62
C ASP A 64 -2.91 -8.68 -3.53
N ASN A 65 -4.20 -8.47 -3.69
CA ASN A 65 -4.93 -7.26 -3.35
C ASN A 65 -6.24 -7.64 -2.63
N SER A 66 -6.14 -8.62 -1.74
CA SER A 66 -7.26 -9.08 -0.92
C SER A 66 -7.04 -8.86 0.58
N HIS A 67 -5.82 -8.50 1.00
CA HIS A 67 -5.45 -8.31 2.39
C HIS A 67 -5.19 -6.84 2.76
N GLY A 68 -5.98 -5.90 2.22
CA GLY A 68 -5.92 -4.51 2.63
C GLY A 68 -4.77 -3.70 2.03
N GLN A 69 -4.27 -4.09 0.87
CA GLN A 69 -3.18 -3.40 0.16
C GLN A 69 -3.49 -1.95 -0.22
N THR A 70 -4.69 -1.49 0.00
CA THR A 70 -5.12 -0.11 -0.22
C THR A 70 -5.67 0.54 1.05
N ALA A 71 -5.48 -0.06 2.22
CA ALA A 71 -6.06 0.38 3.49
C ALA A 71 -5.32 1.52 4.18
N GLY A 72 -4.21 1.99 3.67
CA GLY A 72 -3.37 3.01 4.28
C GLY A 72 -3.27 4.30 3.46
N ALA A 73 -2.11 4.92 3.53
CA ALA A 73 -1.79 6.14 2.79
C ALA A 73 -1.35 5.87 1.34
N ALA A 74 -1.01 4.64 0.99
CA ALA A 74 -0.56 4.21 -0.33
C ALA A 74 -1.48 3.16 -0.97
N ASP A 75 -1.30 2.87 -2.24
CA ASP A 75 -1.97 1.80 -2.97
C ASP A 75 -0.95 0.87 -3.64
N TRP A 76 -0.73 -0.28 -3.07
CA TRP A 76 0.25 -1.27 -3.52
C TRP A 76 -0.37 -2.25 -4.52
N THR A 77 -0.86 -1.72 -5.63
CA THR A 77 -1.56 -2.48 -6.67
C THR A 77 -0.85 -2.42 -8.01
N ILE A 78 -1.08 -3.41 -8.88
CA ILE A 78 -0.44 -3.51 -10.20
C ILE A 78 -0.92 -2.45 -11.21
N ASP A 79 -1.97 -1.74 -10.92
CA ASP A 79 -2.48 -0.58 -11.66
C ASP A 79 -2.35 0.73 -10.85
N GLY A 80 -1.68 0.68 -9.72
CA GLY A 80 -1.33 1.77 -8.84
C GLY A 80 0.18 1.81 -8.58
N GLY A 81 0.58 1.95 -7.33
CA GLY A 81 1.97 2.16 -6.93
C GLY A 81 2.97 1.04 -7.27
N PHE A 82 2.51 -0.12 -7.73
CA PHE A 82 3.37 -1.21 -8.18
C PHE A 82 3.30 -1.43 -9.71
N SER A 83 2.79 -0.45 -10.47
CA SER A 83 2.57 -0.59 -11.91
C SER A 83 3.88 -0.73 -12.72
N ASP A 84 4.94 -0.02 -12.36
CA ASP A 84 6.25 -0.14 -13.02
C ASP A 84 6.89 -1.51 -12.77
N TYR A 85 6.78 -2.03 -11.54
CA TYR A 85 7.26 -3.37 -11.22
C TYR A 85 6.45 -4.44 -11.96
N ALA A 86 5.13 -4.36 -11.98
CA ALA A 86 4.27 -5.27 -12.73
C ALA A 86 4.61 -5.27 -14.23
N ASN A 87 4.82 -4.09 -14.83
CA ASN A 87 5.29 -3.96 -16.21
C ASN A 87 6.69 -4.57 -16.44
N SER A 88 7.59 -4.45 -15.46
CA SER A 88 8.91 -5.08 -15.51
C SER A 88 8.82 -6.61 -15.55
N ILE A 89 7.87 -7.19 -14.81
CA ILE A 89 7.59 -8.62 -14.81
C ILE A 89 7.05 -9.09 -16.17
N THR A 90 6.14 -8.33 -16.79
CA THR A 90 5.60 -8.67 -18.12
C THR A 90 6.67 -8.65 -19.21
N LYS A 91 7.63 -7.70 -19.14
CA LYS A 91 8.79 -7.64 -20.04
C LYS A 91 9.71 -8.86 -19.91
N GLN A 92 9.64 -9.58 -18.80
CA GLN A 92 10.36 -10.85 -18.61
C GLN A 92 9.60 -12.07 -19.16
N GLY A 93 8.39 -11.87 -19.73
CA GLY A 93 7.58 -12.91 -20.36
C GLY A 93 6.54 -13.56 -19.44
N TYR A 94 6.24 -12.97 -18.29
CA TYR A 94 5.18 -13.45 -17.41
C TYR A 94 3.86 -12.72 -17.71
N LYS A 95 2.76 -13.45 -17.53
CA LYS A 95 1.43 -12.85 -17.37
C LYS A 95 1.30 -12.39 -15.92
N VAL A 96 0.82 -11.18 -15.68
CA VAL A 96 0.58 -10.64 -14.33
C VAL A 96 -0.91 -10.48 -14.11
N THR A 97 -1.38 -11.00 -12.99
CA THR A 97 -2.78 -10.91 -12.53
C THR A 97 -2.82 -10.48 -11.06
N GLU A 98 -4.01 -10.23 -10.55
CA GLU A 98 -4.23 -9.78 -9.18
C GLU A 98 -5.42 -10.52 -8.54
N LEU A 99 -5.27 -10.94 -7.29
CA LEU A 99 -6.39 -11.36 -6.44
C LEU A 99 -7.03 -10.13 -5.84
N ARG A 100 -8.34 -9.94 -6.00
CA ARG A 100 -9.04 -8.75 -5.52
C ARG A 100 -10.22 -9.07 -4.61
N GLY A 101 -10.59 -8.09 -3.81
CA GLY A 101 -11.78 -8.10 -2.99
C GLY A 101 -11.66 -8.99 -1.76
N GLU A 102 -12.67 -9.81 -1.52
CA GLU A 102 -12.71 -10.77 -0.42
C GLU A 102 -12.13 -12.14 -0.81
N SER A 103 -11.33 -12.18 -1.88
CA SER A 103 -10.68 -13.41 -2.34
C SER A 103 -9.65 -13.85 -1.31
N ASN A 104 -9.75 -15.10 -0.89
CA ASN A 104 -8.73 -15.70 -0.04
C ASN A 104 -7.60 -16.28 -0.88
N ILE A 105 -6.40 -16.36 -0.32
CA ILE A 105 -5.28 -17.11 -0.90
C ILE A 105 -5.55 -18.59 -0.67
N THR A 106 -6.14 -19.26 -1.66
CA THR A 106 -6.51 -20.67 -1.62
C THR A 106 -5.62 -21.51 -2.52
N PRO A 107 -5.53 -22.84 -2.31
CA PRO A 107 -4.85 -23.72 -3.27
C PRO A 107 -5.34 -23.57 -4.70
N GLN A 108 -6.66 -23.31 -4.89
CA GLN A 108 -7.22 -23.10 -6.22
C GLN A 108 -6.79 -21.75 -6.83
N ALA A 109 -6.70 -20.69 -6.03
CA ALA A 109 -6.21 -19.39 -6.49
C ALA A 109 -4.73 -19.42 -6.90
N LEU A 110 -3.95 -20.28 -6.24
CA LEU A 110 -2.51 -20.47 -6.51
C LEU A 110 -2.22 -21.54 -7.56
N LYS A 111 -3.24 -22.30 -7.99
CA LYS A 111 -3.07 -23.33 -9.01
C LYS A 111 -2.49 -22.73 -10.29
N ASP A 112 -1.49 -23.39 -10.85
CA ASP A 112 -0.80 -22.99 -12.10
C ASP A 112 -0.10 -21.63 -12.03
N LYS A 113 -0.02 -20.99 -10.85
CA LYS A 113 0.78 -19.79 -10.66
C LYS A 113 2.26 -20.13 -10.47
N LYS A 114 3.12 -19.24 -10.92
CA LYS A 114 4.58 -19.38 -10.78
C LYS A 114 5.10 -18.61 -9.57
N ILE A 115 4.61 -17.38 -9.39
CA ILE A 115 5.02 -16.50 -8.31
C ILE A 115 3.76 -15.83 -7.72
N LEU A 116 3.67 -15.81 -6.39
CA LEU A 116 2.76 -14.96 -5.63
C LEU A 116 3.55 -13.75 -5.10
N VAL A 117 3.04 -12.55 -5.30
CA VAL A 117 3.58 -11.32 -4.71
C VAL A 117 2.59 -10.83 -3.66
N ILE A 118 3.05 -10.60 -2.45
CA ILE A 118 2.26 -10.07 -1.34
C ILE A 118 2.81 -8.70 -0.95
N PRO A 119 2.22 -7.61 -1.44
CA PRO A 119 2.56 -6.26 -1.05
C PRO A 119 1.77 -5.86 0.21
N GLU A 120 2.41 -5.31 1.21
CA GLU A 120 1.83 -4.59 2.35
C GLU A 120 0.43 -5.08 2.82
N ALA A 121 0.34 -6.34 3.26
CA ALA A 121 -0.91 -6.89 3.76
C ALA A 121 -1.28 -6.27 5.13
N ASN A 122 -2.44 -5.63 5.23
CA ASN A 122 -2.95 -5.01 6.45
C ASN A 122 -4.15 -5.77 7.07
N ILE A 123 -4.51 -6.90 6.48
CA ILE A 123 -5.46 -7.88 7.01
C ILE A 123 -4.68 -9.15 7.30
N PRO A 124 -4.85 -9.79 8.47
CA PRO A 124 -4.07 -10.97 8.85
C PRO A 124 -4.42 -12.17 7.96
N PHE A 125 -3.41 -12.98 7.65
CA PHE A 125 -3.64 -14.24 6.93
C PHE A 125 -4.30 -15.28 7.83
N LYS A 126 -5.31 -15.93 7.30
CA LYS A 126 -5.96 -17.10 7.93
C LYS A 126 -4.99 -18.28 8.00
N THR A 127 -5.18 -19.18 8.97
CA THR A 127 -4.35 -20.40 9.06
C THR A 127 -4.46 -21.24 7.80
N SER A 128 -5.63 -21.28 7.16
CA SER A 128 -5.84 -21.93 5.86
C SER A 128 -5.05 -21.28 4.73
N GLU A 129 -4.90 -19.95 4.72
CA GLU A 129 -4.11 -19.23 3.73
C GLU A 129 -2.61 -19.43 3.94
N GLN A 130 -2.14 -19.35 5.20
CA GLN A 130 -0.76 -19.69 5.58
C GLN A 130 -0.40 -21.11 5.11
N LYS A 131 -1.31 -22.07 5.31
CA LYS A 131 -1.13 -23.42 4.82
C LYS A 131 -1.08 -23.49 3.29
N ALA A 132 -1.99 -22.80 2.59
CA ALA A 132 -2.01 -22.79 1.13
C ALA A 132 -0.71 -22.22 0.54
N MET A 133 -0.18 -21.14 1.11
CA MET A 133 1.10 -20.54 0.72
C MET A 133 2.29 -21.45 1.03
N THR A 134 2.28 -22.11 2.18
CA THR A 134 3.30 -23.09 2.54
C THR A 134 3.30 -24.26 1.56
N ASP A 135 2.15 -24.87 1.29
CA ASP A 135 2.00 -25.98 0.34
C ASP A 135 2.41 -25.58 -1.08
N PHE A 136 2.02 -24.39 -1.52
CA PHE A 136 2.40 -23.82 -2.82
C PHE A 136 3.91 -23.72 -2.96
N THR A 137 4.60 -23.21 -1.93
CA THR A 137 6.07 -23.12 -1.95
C THR A 137 6.72 -24.49 -1.91
N GLN A 138 6.25 -25.40 -1.07
CA GLN A 138 6.78 -26.77 -1.01
C GLN A 138 6.67 -27.50 -2.35
N GLN A 139 5.64 -27.21 -3.14
CA GLN A 139 5.39 -27.82 -4.46
C GLN A 139 6.17 -27.16 -5.60
N GLY A 140 6.86 -26.04 -5.38
CA GLY A 140 7.72 -25.38 -6.38
C GLY A 140 7.25 -24.00 -6.82
N GLY A 141 6.18 -23.49 -6.25
CA GLY A 141 5.79 -22.07 -6.37
C GLY A 141 6.78 -21.17 -5.62
N SER A 142 6.76 -19.90 -5.92
CA SER A 142 7.61 -18.90 -5.24
C SER A 142 6.78 -17.75 -4.69
N ILE A 143 7.22 -17.16 -3.58
CA ILE A 143 6.52 -16.04 -2.96
C ILE A 143 7.48 -14.87 -2.75
N LEU A 144 7.03 -13.64 -3.06
CA LEU A 144 7.68 -12.40 -2.70
C LEU A 144 6.85 -11.69 -1.64
N PHE A 145 7.40 -11.54 -0.44
CA PHE A 145 6.81 -10.79 0.65
C PHE A 145 7.43 -9.40 0.72
N ILE A 146 6.61 -8.37 0.75
CA ILE A 146 7.03 -6.97 0.85
C ILE A 146 6.28 -6.33 2.01
N SER A 147 7.00 -5.79 2.97
CA SER A 147 6.45 -5.05 4.10
C SER A 147 7.35 -3.87 4.42
N ASP A 148 6.79 -2.83 4.97
CA ASP A 148 7.49 -1.62 5.38
C ASP A 148 7.85 -1.67 6.88
N HIS A 149 8.30 -0.55 7.43
CA HIS A 149 8.55 -0.40 8.86
C HIS A 149 7.28 -0.60 9.68
N TYR A 150 7.44 -1.01 10.93
CA TYR A 150 6.31 -1.11 11.85
C TYR A 150 5.57 0.23 11.98
N ASN A 151 4.26 0.21 11.83
CA ASN A 151 3.40 1.39 11.79
C ASN A 151 3.51 2.25 10.51
N ALA A 152 3.84 1.69 9.36
CA ALA A 152 3.92 2.48 8.13
C ALA A 152 2.57 3.14 7.78
N ASP A 153 1.54 2.37 7.53
CA ASP A 153 0.24 2.88 7.04
C ASP A 153 -0.96 2.46 7.89
N ARG A 154 -0.73 1.82 9.02
CA ARG A 154 -1.80 1.28 9.86
C ARG A 154 -2.44 2.25 10.85
N ASN A 155 -2.15 3.53 10.77
CA ASN A 155 -2.65 4.51 11.75
C ASN A 155 -4.15 4.38 12.06
N LEU A 156 -4.95 3.97 11.09
CA LEU A 156 -6.39 3.70 11.22
C LEU A 156 -6.71 2.21 11.35
N ASN A 157 -5.73 1.34 11.18
CA ASN A 157 -5.88 -0.11 11.15
C ASN A 157 -5.35 -0.74 12.44
N ARG A 158 -5.84 -1.91 12.75
CA ARG A 158 -5.41 -2.64 13.95
C ARG A 158 -4.22 -3.56 13.66
N ILE A 159 -4.06 -3.97 12.43
CA ILE A 159 -3.02 -4.92 12.02
C ILE A 159 -1.99 -4.18 11.16
N ASP A 160 -0.74 -4.33 11.51
CA ASP A 160 0.40 -3.85 10.74
C ASP A 160 0.83 -4.90 9.70
N SER A 161 1.44 -4.45 8.60
CA SER A 161 1.89 -5.38 7.55
C SER A 161 2.90 -6.40 8.09
N SER A 162 3.85 -5.98 8.92
CA SER A 162 4.80 -6.89 9.55
C SER A 162 4.12 -7.93 10.44
N GLU A 163 3.04 -7.57 11.12
CA GLU A 163 2.22 -8.48 11.95
C GLU A 163 1.45 -9.47 11.08
N ALA A 164 0.82 -9.00 10.01
CA ALA A 164 0.12 -9.87 9.05
C ALA A 164 1.08 -10.90 8.45
N MET A 165 2.27 -10.45 8.02
CA MET A 165 3.31 -11.30 7.43
C MET A 165 3.86 -12.31 8.45
N ASN A 166 4.23 -11.86 9.66
CA ASN A 166 4.78 -12.73 10.70
C ASN A 166 3.74 -13.74 11.22
N GLY A 167 2.45 -13.41 11.16
CA GLY A 167 1.35 -14.24 11.64
C GLY A 167 1.05 -14.08 13.12
N TYR A 168 1.38 -12.94 13.74
CA TYR A 168 0.99 -12.60 15.10
C TYR A 168 1.00 -11.09 15.30
N ARG A 169 0.18 -10.62 16.25
CA ARG A 169 0.17 -9.21 16.66
C ARG A 169 1.15 -8.99 17.81
N ARG A 170 1.86 -7.89 17.73
CA ARG A 170 2.77 -7.40 18.74
C ARG A 170 2.02 -7.08 20.05
N GLY A 171 2.48 -7.62 21.16
CA GLY A 171 1.79 -7.49 22.46
C GLY A 171 0.46 -8.23 22.58
N ALA A 172 0.12 -9.07 21.61
CA ALA A 172 -1.13 -9.81 21.53
C ALA A 172 -0.94 -11.26 21.05
N TYR A 173 0.25 -11.84 21.25
CA TYR A 173 0.57 -13.20 20.76
C TYR A 173 -0.35 -14.26 21.36
N SER A 174 -0.67 -14.16 22.65
CA SER A 174 -1.59 -15.12 23.31
C SER A 174 -3.06 -14.93 22.94
N ASP A 175 -3.43 -13.77 22.39
CA ASP A 175 -4.79 -13.43 21.96
C ASP A 175 -4.76 -12.42 20.82
N MET A 176 -4.85 -12.89 19.60
CA MET A 176 -4.91 -12.06 18.37
C MET A 176 -6.03 -11.02 18.40
N THR A 177 -7.07 -11.25 19.22
CA THR A 177 -8.23 -10.36 19.30
C THR A 177 -8.18 -9.35 20.44
N LYS A 178 -7.07 -9.30 21.18
CA LYS A 178 -6.87 -8.36 22.29
C LYS A 178 -7.20 -6.92 21.86
N GLY A 179 -8.03 -6.24 22.63
CA GLY A 179 -8.48 -4.87 22.37
C GLY A 179 -9.47 -4.69 21.21
N MET A 180 -9.87 -5.75 20.51
CA MET A 180 -10.85 -5.67 19.43
C MET A 180 -12.28 -5.54 19.96
N THR A 181 -13.11 -4.81 19.23
CA THR A 181 -14.55 -4.77 19.40
C THR A 181 -15.19 -6.09 18.96
N ASP A 182 -16.44 -6.32 19.34
CA ASP A 182 -17.19 -7.49 18.87
C ASP A 182 -17.36 -7.54 17.36
N GLY A 183 -17.48 -6.37 16.71
CA GLY A 183 -17.56 -6.28 15.25
C GLY A 183 -16.27 -6.73 14.57
N GLU A 184 -15.12 -6.34 15.10
CA GLU A 184 -13.82 -6.77 14.60
C GLU A 184 -13.63 -8.27 14.77
N ARG A 185 -13.82 -8.78 16.01
CA ARG A 185 -13.66 -10.22 16.34
C ARG A 185 -14.52 -11.15 15.48
N LYS A 186 -15.76 -10.73 15.19
CA LYS A 186 -16.72 -11.53 14.42
C LYS A 186 -16.65 -11.29 12.92
N SER A 187 -15.77 -10.38 12.47
CA SER A 187 -15.61 -10.06 11.05
C SER A 187 -15.06 -11.24 10.25
N LYS A 188 -15.33 -11.25 8.95
CA LYS A 188 -14.73 -12.22 8.02
C LYS A 188 -13.19 -12.17 8.01
N ALA A 189 -12.62 -10.99 8.26
CA ALA A 189 -11.18 -10.78 8.31
C ALA A 189 -10.51 -11.55 9.46
N MET A 190 -11.23 -11.76 10.57
CA MET A 190 -10.71 -12.44 11.76
C MET A 190 -11.11 -13.92 11.87
N GLN A 191 -11.91 -14.44 10.93
CA GLN A 191 -12.26 -15.87 10.91
C GLN A 191 -11.03 -16.70 10.52
N ASP A 192 -10.75 -17.78 11.26
CA ASP A 192 -9.59 -18.68 11.05
C ASP A 192 -8.23 -17.96 11.22
N VAL A 193 -8.17 -16.87 11.99
CA VAL A 193 -6.94 -16.16 12.32
C VAL A 193 -6.45 -16.56 13.71
N GLN A 194 -5.19 -16.97 13.80
CA GLN A 194 -4.52 -17.37 15.04
C GLN A 194 -3.08 -16.87 15.04
N SER A 195 -2.49 -16.68 16.22
CA SER A 195 -1.06 -16.42 16.35
C SER A 195 -0.28 -17.69 16.03
N THR A 196 0.60 -17.62 15.05
CA THR A 196 1.29 -18.80 14.52
C THR A 196 2.80 -18.62 14.37
N ASP A 197 3.32 -17.40 14.29
CA ASP A 197 4.72 -17.13 13.89
C ASP A 197 5.17 -17.93 12.64
N TRP A 198 4.21 -18.13 11.72
CA TRP A 198 4.34 -19.07 10.60
C TRP A 198 5.46 -18.69 9.63
N LEU A 199 5.72 -17.39 9.46
CA LEU A 199 6.75 -16.92 8.55
C LEU A 199 8.13 -17.40 8.99
N ALA A 200 8.46 -17.27 10.29
CA ALA A 200 9.70 -17.78 10.87
C ALA A 200 9.74 -19.31 10.83
N GLN A 201 8.64 -19.98 11.19
CA GLN A 201 8.57 -21.43 11.19
C GLN A 201 8.69 -22.04 9.80
N THR A 202 8.04 -21.42 8.79
CA THR A 202 8.04 -21.94 7.42
C THR A 202 9.29 -21.53 6.66
N PHE A 203 9.65 -20.25 6.69
CA PHE A 203 10.66 -19.65 5.81
C PHE A 203 11.96 -19.27 6.52
N GLY A 204 11.98 -19.23 7.86
CA GLY A 204 13.16 -18.85 8.64
C GLY A 204 13.45 -17.36 8.63
N VAL A 205 12.43 -16.52 8.42
CA VAL A 205 12.54 -15.04 8.37
C VAL A 205 11.42 -14.42 9.18
N ARG A 206 11.69 -13.28 9.83
CA ARG A 206 10.68 -12.35 10.39
C ARG A 206 10.90 -10.95 9.87
N PHE A 207 9.84 -10.21 9.64
CA PHE A 207 9.88 -8.74 9.56
C PHE A 207 10.07 -8.17 10.96
N ARG A 208 10.97 -7.19 11.08
CA ARG A 208 11.31 -6.55 12.36
C ARG A 208 10.46 -5.32 12.59
N TYR A 209 10.59 -4.70 13.75
CA TYR A 209 9.79 -3.55 14.16
C TYR A 209 10.55 -2.22 14.07
N ASN A 210 11.78 -2.24 13.59
CA ASN A 210 12.59 -1.04 13.45
C ASN A 210 12.15 -0.22 12.22
N ALA A 211 12.48 1.07 12.24
CA ALA A 211 12.31 1.97 11.10
C ALA A 211 13.56 2.81 10.93
N LEU A 212 14.26 2.59 9.83
CA LEU A 212 15.48 3.29 9.46
C LEU A 212 15.16 4.50 8.60
N ASN A 213 15.90 5.57 8.75
CA ASN A 213 15.79 6.73 7.85
C ASN A 213 16.18 6.34 6.42
N ASN A 214 15.96 7.24 5.47
CA ASN A 214 16.34 7.00 4.07
C ASN A 214 17.83 6.63 3.98
N LEU A 215 18.11 5.51 3.37
CA LEU A 215 19.46 4.96 3.23
C LEU A 215 19.72 4.50 1.79
N THR A 216 20.96 4.62 1.36
CA THR A 216 21.47 3.95 0.16
C THR A 216 22.56 2.98 0.58
N THR A 217 22.50 1.76 0.09
CA THR A 217 23.48 0.73 0.42
C THR A 217 24.08 0.08 -0.82
N SER A 218 25.38 -0.20 -0.76
CA SER A 218 26.10 -1.11 -1.65
C SER A 218 26.53 -2.39 -0.92
N HIS A 219 26.14 -2.54 0.35
CA HIS A 219 26.47 -3.70 1.17
C HIS A 219 25.54 -4.87 0.81
N MET A 220 25.97 -5.65 -0.16
CA MET A 220 25.23 -6.81 -0.67
C MET A 220 26.17 -7.95 -1.06
N LEU A 221 25.67 -9.17 -0.98
CA LEU A 221 26.41 -10.35 -1.40
C LEU A 221 26.56 -10.34 -2.93
N GLN A 222 27.73 -10.72 -3.43
CA GLN A 222 28.06 -10.70 -4.85
C GLN A 222 28.33 -12.10 -5.39
N GLY A 223 28.32 -12.23 -6.72
CA GLY A 223 28.63 -13.48 -7.42
C GLY A 223 27.73 -14.62 -6.96
N LYS A 224 28.34 -15.78 -6.67
CA LYS A 224 27.61 -16.98 -6.24
C LYS A 224 26.76 -16.77 -4.99
N GLU A 225 27.29 -16.04 -4.01
CA GLU A 225 26.60 -15.75 -2.75
C GLU A 225 25.37 -14.84 -2.95
N GLY A 226 25.37 -13.98 -3.95
CA GLY A 226 24.25 -13.13 -4.35
C GLY A 226 23.18 -13.84 -5.18
N LEU A 227 23.39 -15.14 -5.52
CA LEU A 227 22.42 -15.96 -6.27
C LEU A 227 21.96 -15.36 -7.61
N GLY A 228 22.76 -14.44 -8.20
CA GLY A 228 22.39 -13.68 -9.40
C GLY A 228 21.42 -12.52 -9.13
N ILE A 229 20.95 -12.35 -7.89
CA ILE A 229 20.02 -11.28 -7.51
C ILE A 229 20.72 -9.91 -7.54
N THR A 230 21.99 -9.88 -7.19
CA THR A 230 22.80 -8.65 -7.15
C THR A 230 23.65 -8.44 -8.41
N ASP A 231 23.45 -9.24 -9.45
CA ASP A 231 24.18 -9.08 -10.72
C ASP A 231 23.84 -7.73 -11.36
N ASN A 232 24.89 -6.94 -11.67
CA ASN A 232 24.79 -5.58 -12.20
C ASN A 232 24.04 -4.58 -11.31
N VAL A 233 23.97 -4.85 -10.00
CA VAL A 233 23.44 -3.94 -8.99
C VAL A 233 24.63 -3.34 -8.24
N LYS A 234 24.74 -2.01 -8.23
CA LYS A 234 25.79 -1.27 -7.52
C LYS A 234 25.31 -0.79 -6.16
N SER A 235 24.10 -0.26 -6.12
CA SER A 235 23.47 0.24 -4.91
C SER A 235 21.95 0.14 -4.99
N VAL A 236 21.33 0.07 -3.83
CA VAL A 236 19.86 0.14 -3.66
C VAL A 236 19.51 1.17 -2.61
N THR A 237 18.32 1.75 -2.72
CA THR A 237 17.79 2.74 -1.77
C THR A 237 16.65 2.14 -0.97
N MET A 238 16.47 2.64 0.25
CA MET A 238 15.33 2.39 1.11
C MET A 238 14.83 3.69 1.73
N HIS A 239 13.54 3.77 2.00
CA HIS A 239 12.88 4.97 2.54
C HIS A 239 11.99 4.61 3.72
N ALA A 240 12.50 4.83 4.92
CA ALA A 240 11.86 4.50 6.18
C ALA A 240 11.59 2.99 6.42
N GLY A 241 12.22 2.12 5.65
CA GLY A 241 12.00 0.67 5.74
C GLY A 241 12.54 0.03 7.02
N SER A 242 12.26 -1.25 7.18
CA SER A 242 12.74 -2.10 8.26
C SER A 242 13.84 -3.06 7.80
N THR A 243 14.52 -3.68 8.76
CA THR A 243 15.34 -4.86 8.48
C THR A 243 14.56 -6.15 8.75
N LEU A 244 15.13 -7.25 8.34
CA LEU A 244 14.61 -8.59 8.52
C LEU A 244 15.48 -9.35 9.54
N ALA A 245 14.91 -10.35 10.16
CA ALA A 245 15.66 -11.27 10.99
C ALA A 245 15.72 -12.65 10.32
N ILE A 246 16.92 -13.19 10.10
CA ILE A 246 17.10 -14.59 9.78
C ILE A 246 16.95 -15.38 11.08
N THR A 247 15.85 -16.08 11.23
CA THR A 247 15.55 -16.90 12.42
C THR A 247 16.03 -18.33 12.23
N ASN A 248 16.10 -18.82 10.99
CA ASN A 248 16.61 -20.13 10.66
C ASN A 248 17.54 -20.10 9.44
N PRO A 249 18.88 -20.09 9.65
CA PRO A 249 19.85 -20.06 8.56
C PRO A 249 19.93 -21.33 7.70
N ASP A 250 19.27 -22.40 8.07
CA ASP A 250 19.13 -23.58 7.20
C ASP A 250 18.13 -23.37 6.07
N LYS A 251 17.18 -22.44 6.29
CA LYS A 251 16.12 -22.11 5.34
C LYS A 251 16.37 -20.80 4.61
N ALA A 252 17.01 -19.82 5.25
CA ALA A 252 17.06 -18.44 4.77
C ALA A 252 18.47 -17.86 4.75
N LYS A 253 18.65 -16.85 3.89
CA LYS A 253 19.92 -16.12 3.70
C LYS A 253 19.64 -14.64 3.40
N GLY A 254 20.43 -13.75 4.04
CA GLY A 254 20.47 -12.33 3.71
C GLY A 254 21.20 -12.09 2.39
N ILE A 255 20.72 -11.16 1.59
CA ILE A 255 21.30 -10.79 0.28
C ILE A 255 21.78 -9.35 0.27
N VAL A 256 20.95 -8.41 0.74
CA VAL A 256 21.27 -6.98 0.85
C VAL A 256 21.17 -6.56 2.31
N PHE A 257 22.13 -5.78 2.74
CA PHE A 257 22.23 -5.30 4.13
C PHE A 257 22.30 -3.77 4.14
N THR A 258 21.93 -3.17 5.25
CA THR A 258 22.15 -1.74 5.49
C THR A 258 23.65 -1.41 5.55
N PRO A 259 24.06 -0.14 5.38
CA PRO A 259 25.44 0.25 5.66
C PRO A 259 25.86 -0.11 7.10
N GLU A 260 27.14 -0.34 7.32
CA GLU A 260 27.71 -0.50 8.65
C GLU A 260 27.89 0.85 9.35
N GLY A 261 28.01 0.83 10.67
CA GLY A 261 28.27 2.03 11.48
C GLY A 261 27.05 2.92 11.67
N LEU A 262 25.85 2.39 11.47
CA LEU A 262 24.62 3.12 11.77
C LEU A 262 24.46 3.38 13.26
N THR A 263 23.89 4.52 13.59
CA THR A 263 23.65 4.97 14.97
C THR A 263 22.18 5.35 15.15
N ALA A 264 21.78 5.74 16.35
CA ALA A 264 20.42 6.25 16.62
C ALA A 264 20.01 7.45 15.72
N LYS A 265 20.98 8.14 15.07
CA LYS A 265 20.68 9.22 14.12
C LYS A 265 19.99 8.73 12.85
N GLN A 266 20.15 7.47 12.49
CA GLN A 266 19.49 6.86 11.36
C GLN A 266 18.09 6.29 11.69
N LYS A 267 17.59 6.55 12.91
CA LYS A 267 16.18 6.26 13.23
C LYS A 267 15.26 7.13 12.38
N TRP A 268 14.26 6.52 11.77
CA TRP A 268 13.14 7.25 11.14
C TRP A 268 12.38 8.06 12.20
N ARG A 269 12.08 9.32 11.90
CA ARG A 269 11.47 10.25 12.89
C ARG A 269 10.12 9.79 13.45
N HIS A 270 9.41 8.95 12.72
CA HIS A 270 8.12 8.39 13.12
C HIS A 270 8.22 6.93 13.56
N ALA A 271 9.44 6.39 13.70
CA ALA A 271 9.62 5.05 14.22
C ALA A 271 9.10 4.96 15.65
N VAL A 272 8.34 3.91 15.93
CA VAL A 272 7.76 3.64 17.24
C VAL A 272 8.83 3.15 18.21
N ASP A 273 9.68 2.25 17.72
CA ASP A 273 10.83 1.72 18.46
C ASP A 273 12.13 2.42 18.07
N GLU A 274 13.26 1.77 18.40
CA GLU A 274 14.57 2.16 17.90
C GLU A 274 14.61 2.01 16.37
N GLY A 275 15.35 2.87 15.68
CA GLY A 275 15.60 2.73 14.26
C GLY A 275 16.68 1.68 13.99
N VAL A 276 17.75 1.71 14.77
CA VAL A 276 18.94 0.87 14.61
C VAL A 276 19.09 -0.03 15.82
N TYR A 277 19.11 -1.34 15.62
CA TYR A 277 19.22 -2.30 16.70
C TYR A 277 20.65 -2.74 17.00
N ASN A 278 21.47 -2.94 15.96
CA ASN A 278 22.80 -3.53 16.08
C ASN A 278 23.87 -2.82 15.24
N GLY A 279 23.69 -1.54 14.91
CA GLY A 279 24.71 -0.72 14.25
C GLY A 279 24.82 -0.89 12.73
N GLY A 280 23.84 -1.48 12.08
CA GLY A 280 23.85 -1.71 10.63
C GLY A 280 24.59 -2.98 10.21
N GLY A 281 24.73 -3.15 8.91
CA GLY A 281 25.41 -4.30 8.31
C GLY A 281 24.74 -5.64 8.60
N GLN A 282 25.50 -6.71 8.57
CA GLN A 282 25.00 -8.08 8.84
C GLN A 282 24.47 -8.24 10.26
N ALA A 283 25.01 -7.52 11.23
CA ALA A 283 24.57 -7.58 12.62
C ALA A 283 23.16 -7.00 12.82
N GLU A 284 22.78 -6.03 12.00
CA GLU A 284 21.44 -5.45 11.99
C GLU A 284 20.39 -6.43 11.42
N GLY A 285 20.83 -7.37 10.62
CA GLY A 285 19.97 -8.21 9.77
C GLY A 285 19.85 -7.67 8.36
N PRO A 286 19.40 -8.51 7.40
CA PRO A 286 19.31 -8.10 6.01
C PRO A 286 18.14 -7.12 5.78
N TYR A 287 18.28 -6.30 4.76
CA TYR A 287 17.21 -5.51 4.19
C TYR A 287 16.41 -6.33 3.16
N ILE A 288 17.12 -7.21 2.43
CA ILE A 288 16.52 -8.18 1.53
C ILE A 288 17.06 -9.57 1.86
N ALA A 289 16.16 -10.52 2.02
CA ALA A 289 16.48 -11.91 2.30
C ALA A 289 15.77 -12.86 1.33
N VAL A 290 16.28 -14.07 1.24
CA VAL A 290 15.69 -15.16 0.45
C VAL A 290 15.58 -16.42 1.28
N SER A 291 14.65 -17.30 0.89
CA SER A 291 14.46 -18.60 1.53
C SER A 291 14.24 -19.69 0.49
N LYS A 292 14.65 -20.91 0.85
CA LYS A 292 14.40 -22.13 0.07
C LYS A 292 13.61 -23.12 0.92
N VAL A 293 12.39 -23.45 0.46
CA VAL A 293 11.44 -24.30 1.18
C VAL A 293 10.88 -25.35 0.23
N GLY A 294 11.21 -26.61 0.46
CA GLY A 294 10.87 -27.70 -0.46
C GLY A 294 11.38 -27.42 -1.87
N LYS A 295 10.54 -27.56 -2.88
CA LYS A 295 10.90 -27.27 -4.28
C LYS A 295 10.86 -25.79 -4.64
N GLY A 296 10.17 -24.94 -3.84
CA GLY A 296 9.96 -23.53 -4.12
C GLY A 296 10.91 -22.61 -3.36
N LYS A 297 10.64 -21.32 -3.45
CA LYS A 297 11.46 -20.22 -2.92
C LYS A 297 10.60 -19.11 -2.35
N ALA A 298 11.18 -18.32 -1.47
CA ALA A 298 10.60 -17.05 -1.07
C ALA A 298 11.66 -15.97 -1.04
N ALA A 299 11.23 -14.72 -1.21
CA ALA A 299 12.03 -13.53 -1.02
C ALA A 299 11.27 -12.54 -0.15
N PHE A 300 12.02 -11.68 0.54
CA PHE A 300 11.51 -10.74 1.53
C PHE A 300 12.18 -9.40 1.34
N ILE A 301 11.40 -8.33 1.32
CA ILE A 301 11.86 -6.94 1.20
C ILE A 301 11.28 -6.17 2.38
N GLY A 302 12.15 -5.48 3.14
CA GLY A 302 11.76 -4.73 4.34
C GLY A 302 11.28 -3.30 4.07
N ASP A 303 10.92 -2.97 2.82
CA ASP A 303 10.52 -1.63 2.42
C ASP A 303 9.69 -1.67 1.14
N SER A 304 8.45 -1.21 1.19
CA SER A 304 7.58 -1.10 0.02
C SER A 304 8.07 -0.03 -0.96
N SER A 305 8.69 1.04 -0.44
CA SER A 305 9.16 2.18 -1.23
C SER A 305 10.17 1.80 -2.32
N LEU A 306 10.97 0.73 -2.11
CA LEU A 306 11.89 0.20 -3.11
C LEU A 306 11.16 -0.25 -4.40
N VAL A 307 9.92 -0.70 -4.27
CA VAL A 307 9.11 -1.26 -5.36
C VAL A 307 8.16 -0.22 -5.95
N GLU A 308 7.81 0.81 -5.18
CA GLU A 308 6.78 1.78 -5.51
C GLU A 308 7.13 2.67 -6.70
N ASP A 309 6.09 3.09 -7.40
CA ASP A 309 6.11 4.17 -8.38
C ASP A 309 5.08 5.26 -8.03
N SER A 310 5.18 6.42 -8.68
CA SER A 310 4.33 7.58 -8.41
C SER A 310 2.96 7.51 -9.10
N SER A 311 2.28 6.37 -9.06
CA SER A 311 0.97 6.14 -9.71
C SER A 311 -0.15 5.90 -8.70
N PRO A 312 -0.55 6.90 -7.89
CA PRO A 312 -1.65 6.75 -6.93
C PRO A 312 -2.99 6.61 -7.66
N LYS A 313 -3.82 5.67 -7.22
CA LYS A 313 -5.11 5.38 -7.83
C LYS A 313 -6.30 5.62 -6.90
N TYR A 314 -6.15 5.28 -5.63
CA TYR A 314 -7.24 5.22 -4.67
C TYR A 314 -7.26 6.42 -3.73
N LYS A 315 -8.34 6.56 -2.95
CA LYS A 315 -8.52 7.61 -1.96
C LYS A 315 -8.17 7.12 -0.56
N ARG A 316 -7.60 8.00 0.25
CA ARG A 316 -7.32 7.76 1.66
C ARG A 316 -8.61 7.78 2.47
N GLU A 317 -8.71 6.89 3.43
CA GLU A 317 -9.87 6.69 4.30
C GLU A 317 -10.06 7.83 5.32
N ASP A 318 -8.96 8.50 5.72
CA ASP A 318 -8.97 9.55 6.74
C ASP A 318 -9.35 10.94 6.21
N ASN A 319 -9.06 11.24 4.94
CA ASN A 319 -9.21 12.59 4.42
C ASN A 319 -9.71 12.67 2.97
N GLY A 320 -9.99 11.54 2.32
CA GLY A 320 -10.48 11.48 0.93
C GLY A 320 -9.49 11.98 -0.15
N GLN A 321 -8.24 12.26 0.22
CA GLN A 321 -7.20 12.66 -0.73
C GLN A 321 -6.71 11.47 -1.53
N ALA A 322 -6.12 11.69 -2.71
CA ALA A 322 -5.46 10.62 -3.43
C ALA A 322 -4.34 10.01 -2.58
N LYS A 323 -4.25 8.67 -2.60
CA LYS A 323 -3.13 7.96 -1.97
C LYS A 323 -1.82 8.34 -2.65
N LYS A 324 -0.73 8.26 -1.93
CA LYS A 324 0.59 8.61 -2.42
C LYS A 324 1.51 7.42 -2.23
N THR A 325 2.34 7.20 -3.23
CA THR A 325 3.40 6.22 -3.22
C THR A 325 4.72 6.92 -3.49
N TYR A 326 5.81 6.27 -3.18
CA TYR A 326 7.15 6.74 -3.47
C TYR A 326 7.56 6.30 -4.89
N ASP A 327 8.55 6.90 -5.53
CA ASP A 327 9.02 6.48 -6.87
C ASP A 327 10.36 5.75 -6.80
N GLY A 328 10.51 4.88 -5.79
CA GLY A 328 11.77 4.19 -5.51
C GLY A 328 12.15 3.13 -6.53
N PHE A 329 11.19 2.61 -7.31
CA PHE A 329 11.49 1.69 -8.42
C PHE A 329 12.52 2.28 -9.40
N LYS A 330 12.52 3.59 -9.60
CA LYS A 330 13.44 4.30 -10.51
C LYS A 330 14.72 4.79 -9.85
N GLU A 331 14.86 4.61 -8.54
CA GLU A 331 16.03 5.07 -7.81
C GLU A 331 17.16 4.02 -7.82
N ALA A 332 18.39 4.49 -7.83
CA ALA A 332 19.60 3.65 -7.87
C ALA A 332 19.43 2.47 -8.84
N ASP A 333 19.76 1.25 -8.41
CA ASP A 333 19.59 0.04 -9.21
C ASP A 333 18.39 -0.82 -8.71
N ASN A 334 17.40 -0.22 -8.05
CA ASN A 334 16.24 -0.91 -7.49
C ASN A 334 15.48 -1.72 -8.56
N ALA A 335 15.24 -1.13 -9.73
CA ALA A 335 14.58 -1.82 -10.83
C ALA A 335 15.39 -3.05 -11.33
N GLN A 336 16.72 -2.95 -11.38
CA GLN A 336 17.57 -4.07 -11.78
C GLN A 336 17.56 -5.18 -10.73
N LEU A 337 17.63 -4.83 -9.45
CA LEU A 337 17.51 -5.78 -8.35
C LEU A 337 16.19 -6.55 -8.41
N LEU A 338 15.06 -5.85 -8.54
CA LEU A 338 13.71 -6.44 -8.61
C LEU A 338 13.56 -7.35 -9.84
N LYS A 339 14.12 -6.96 -10.98
CA LYS A 339 14.16 -7.80 -12.18
C LYS A 339 14.92 -9.09 -11.93
N ASN A 340 16.11 -9.00 -11.31
CA ASN A 340 16.92 -10.17 -10.99
C ASN A 340 16.21 -11.06 -9.97
N LEU A 341 15.59 -10.48 -8.94
CA LEU A 341 14.85 -11.19 -7.92
C LEU A 341 13.66 -11.97 -8.53
N THR A 342 12.91 -11.32 -9.43
CA THR A 342 11.84 -12.00 -10.19
C THR A 342 12.39 -13.16 -11.02
N THR A 343 13.53 -12.97 -11.69
CA THR A 343 14.20 -14.03 -12.45
C THR A 343 14.59 -15.21 -11.56
N TRP A 344 15.17 -14.91 -10.39
CA TRP A 344 15.54 -15.94 -9.41
C TRP A 344 14.32 -16.71 -8.89
N LEU A 345 13.25 -16.00 -8.50
CA LEU A 345 11.99 -16.62 -8.05
C LEU A 345 11.35 -17.50 -9.12
N GLY A 346 11.40 -17.07 -10.38
CA GLY A 346 10.81 -17.82 -11.51
C GLY A 346 11.60 -19.05 -11.97
N LYS A 347 12.88 -19.16 -11.58
CA LYS A 347 13.75 -20.28 -11.97
C LYS A 347 13.52 -21.49 -11.07
N SER A 348 13.35 -22.67 -11.65
CA SER A 348 13.29 -23.91 -10.88
C SER A 348 14.70 -24.34 -10.45
N GLU A 349 14.83 -24.85 -9.24
CA GLU A 349 16.09 -25.34 -8.67
C GLU A 349 15.91 -26.78 -8.15
N ASN A 350 16.92 -27.59 -8.31
CA ASN A 350 16.90 -29.01 -7.83
C ASN A 350 17.31 -29.12 -6.33
N ALA A 351 17.66 -28.02 -5.68
CA ALA A 351 17.96 -27.98 -4.27
C ALA A 351 16.68 -27.87 -3.44
N ASP A 352 16.68 -28.41 -2.24
CA ASP A 352 15.58 -28.36 -1.26
C ASP A 352 15.93 -27.51 -0.01
N SER A 353 17.16 -26.95 0.04
CA SER A 353 17.65 -26.08 1.10
C SER A 353 18.44 -24.91 0.53
N ILE A 354 18.64 -23.85 1.33
CA ILE A 354 19.41 -22.68 0.89
C ILE A 354 20.87 -23.04 0.63
N THR A 355 21.48 -23.87 1.47
CA THR A 355 22.86 -24.32 1.27
C THR A 355 23.00 -25.30 0.09
N GLY A 356 21.94 -26.01 -0.25
CA GLY A 356 21.87 -26.85 -1.45
C GLY A 356 22.00 -26.06 -2.75
N LEU A 357 21.77 -24.74 -2.75
CA LEU A 357 22.07 -23.83 -3.84
C LEU A 357 23.58 -23.55 -3.97
N GLY A 358 24.39 -24.11 -3.06
CA GLY A 358 25.85 -24.00 -3.07
C GLY A 358 26.37 -22.70 -2.49
N VAL A 359 25.57 -21.97 -1.73
CA VAL A 359 25.95 -20.76 -0.99
C VAL A 359 26.31 -21.07 0.46
N SER A 360 27.03 -20.18 1.11
CA SER A 360 27.37 -20.30 2.53
C SER A 360 26.12 -20.16 3.40
N LYS A 361 26.14 -20.84 4.56
CA LYS A 361 25.10 -20.69 5.58
C LYS A 361 25.31 -19.38 6.35
N ASP A 362 24.25 -18.63 6.56
CA ASP A 362 24.26 -17.42 7.40
C ASP A 362 24.29 -17.77 8.89
N LYS A 363 24.44 -16.74 9.71
CA LYS A 363 24.16 -16.81 11.14
C LYS A 363 22.73 -16.31 11.40
N ALA A 364 22.10 -16.85 12.44
CA ALA A 364 20.84 -16.28 12.90
C ALA A 364 21.06 -14.83 13.36
N THR A 365 20.12 -13.95 13.00
CA THR A 365 20.13 -12.56 13.43
C THR A 365 19.87 -12.48 14.94
N ALA A 366 20.67 -11.71 15.66
CA ALA A 366 20.43 -11.46 17.07
C ALA A 366 19.13 -10.66 17.24
N LEU A 367 18.22 -11.18 18.07
CA LEU A 367 16.94 -10.53 18.36
C LEU A 367 16.97 -9.86 19.73
N LYS A 368 16.30 -8.72 19.85
CA LYS A 368 15.94 -8.12 21.13
C LYS A 368 14.87 -8.97 21.80
N ASP A 369 14.74 -8.90 23.12
CA ASP A 369 13.75 -9.69 23.85
C ASP A 369 12.31 -9.43 23.37
N PHE A 370 11.97 -8.16 23.12
CA PHE A 370 10.63 -7.77 22.62
C PHE A 370 10.35 -8.19 21.16
N GLU A 371 11.34 -8.69 20.44
CA GLU A 371 11.14 -9.26 19.09
C GLU A 371 10.74 -10.75 19.14
N GLN A 372 10.77 -11.38 20.32
CA GLN A 372 10.21 -12.71 20.50
C GLN A 372 8.68 -12.59 20.60
N PRO A 373 7.91 -13.44 19.92
CA PRO A 373 6.44 -13.31 19.87
C PRO A 373 5.80 -13.22 21.26
N GLU A 374 6.19 -14.06 22.19
CA GLU A 374 5.65 -14.16 23.53
C GLU A 374 6.00 -12.96 24.42
N ASN A 375 7.15 -12.32 24.15
CA ASN A 375 7.69 -11.19 24.92
C ASN A 375 7.40 -9.86 24.24
N SER A 376 6.81 -9.88 23.05
CA SER A 376 6.50 -8.66 22.31
C SER A 376 5.50 -7.79 23.07
N THR A 377 5.73 -6.48 23.02
CA THR A 377 4.90 -5.49 23.70
C THR A 377 4.28 -4.53 22.70
N GLU A 378 3.01 -4.22 22.87
CA GLU A 378 2.34 -3.19 22.08
C GLU A 378 2.82 -1.80 22.56
N PRO A 379 3.45 -1.00 21.69
CA PRO A 379 4.06 0.26 22.13
C PRO A 379 3.03 1.35 22.43
N GLN A 380 1.85 1.27 21.85
CA GLN A 380 0.71 2.15 22.10
C GLN A 380 -0.59 1.47 21.65
N GLN A 381 -1.72 1.98 22.15
CA GLN A 381 -3.04 1.41 21.84
C GLN A 381 -3.40 1.56 20.36
N GLU A 382 -3.94 0.50 19.77
CA GLU A 382 -4.39 0.44 18.38
C GLU A 382 -5.90 0.64 18.24
N PRO A 383 -6.39 1.25 17.16
CA PRO A 383 -5.61 1.98 16.14
C PRO A 383 -4.96 3.23 16.74
N TRP A 384 -3.85 3.70 16.15
CA TRP A 384 -3.05 4.79 16.71
C TRP A 384 -3.66 6.18 16.49
N ASN A 385 -4.54 6.32 15.52
CA ASN A 385 -5.40 7.50 15.34
C ASN A 385 -6.86 7.09 15.51
N THR A 386 -7.73 8.06 15.72
CA THR A 386 -9.18 7.82 15.75
C THR A 386 -9.69 7.68 14.33
N PRO A 387 -10.13 6.48 13.91
CA PRO A 387 -10.71 6.31 12.59
C PRO A 387 -12.01 7.13 12.44
N PRO A 388 -12.36 7.58 11.23
CA PRO A 388 -13.70 8.11 10.98
C PRO A 388 -14.78 7.14 11.46
N SER A 389 -15.88 7.65 12.00
CA SER A 389 -16.92 6.83 12.68
C SER A 389 -17.51 5.71 11.82
N HIS A 390 -17.48 5.86 10.49
CA HIS A 390 -17.98 4.88 9.53
C HIS A 390 -16.90 3.88 9.08
N TYR A 391 -15.60 4.21 9.21
CA TYR A 391 -14.50 3.38 8.73
C TYR A 391 -14.28 2.15 9.57
N LYS A 392 -14.15 1.01 8.91
CA LYS A 392 -13.83 -0.28 9.51
C LYS A 392 -12.73 -0.94 8.68
N TRP A 393 -11.55 -1.06 9.22
CA TRP A 393 -10.37 -1.63 8.52
C TRP A 393 -10.63 -3.02 7.92
N TYR A 394 -11.58 -3.77 8.48
CA TYR A 394 -11.97 -5.12 8.07
C TYR A 394 -13.16 -5.17 7.10
N ASP A 395 -13.71 -4.03 6.69
CA ASP A 395 -14.88 -3.92 5.79
C ASP A 395 -14.64 -2.84 4.73
N ARG A 396 -14.17 -3.23 3.57
CA ARG A 396 -13.84 -2.33 2.45
C ARG A 396 -15.02 -1.47 1.99
N SER A 397 -16.25 -1.95 2.20
CA SER A 397 -17.44 -1.17 1.85
C SER A 397 -17.59 0.14 2.65
N THR A 398 -16.82 0.28 3.71
CA THR A 398 -16.77 1.47 4.58
C THR A 398 -15.65 2.45 4.21
N PHE A 399 -14.84 2.14 3.21
CA PHE A 399 -13.73 2.99 2.80
C PHE A 399 -14.22 4.25 2.11
N ALA A 400 -13.36 5.26 2.00
CA ALA A 400 -13.68 6.52 1.35
C ALA A 400 -14.09 6.32 -0.12
N ALA A 401 -15.02 7.10 -0.61
CA ALA A 401 -15.43 7.08 -2.02
C ALA A 401 -14.21 7.21 -2.94
N GLY A 402 -14.12 6.35 -3.95
CA GLY A 402 -12.95 6.23 -4.83
C GLY A 402 -11.81 5.35 -4.30
N SER A 403 -11.93 4.79 -3.08
CA SER A 403 -11.07 3.71 -2.59
C SER A 403 -11.52 2.36 -3.13
N PHE A 404 -10.59 1.43 -3.28
CA PHE A 404 -10.93 0.09 -3.76
C PHE A 404 -11.90 -0.62 -2.81
N GLY A 405 -13.03 -1.07 -3.33
CA GLY A 405 -14.06 -1.79 -2.57
C GLY A 405 -15.01 -0.90 -1.75
N ALA A 406 -14.86 0.44 -1.81
CA ALA A 406 -15.81 1.36 -1.20
C ALA A 406 -17.20 1.23 -1.84
N LYS A 407 -18.25 1.45 -1.05
CA LYS A 407 -19.60 1.62 -1.59
C LYS A 407 -19.67 2.94 -2.35
N GLU A 408 -20.21 2.93 -3.55
CA GLU A 408 -20.61 4.16 -4.22
C GLU A 408 -21.70 4.84 -3.37
N ASN A 409 -21.45 6.07 -2.93
CA ASN A 409 -22.49 6.86 -2.31
C ASN A 409 -23.52 7.22 -3.38
N LYS A 410 -24.75 6.76 -3.23
CA LYS A 410 -25.84 7.05 -4.16
C LYS A 410 -26.22 8.53 -4.23
N ASP A 411 -25.73 9.35 -3.30
CA ASP A 411 -25.98 10.80 -3.28
C ASP A 411 -24.97 11.61 -4.10
N ASP A 412 -23.88 10.99 -4.55
CA ASP A 412 -22.93 11.63 -5.46
C ASP A 412 -23.30 11.35 -6.92
N THR A 413 -24.45 11.84 -7.36
CA THR A 413 -24.75 12.02 -8.78
C THR A 413 -23.94 13.18 -9.34
N VAL A 414 -22.63 13.06 -9.33
CA VAL A 414 -21.77 13.87 -10.20
C VAL A 414 -21.49 13.04 -11.44
N LYS A 415 -22.35 13.24 -12.47
CA LYS A 415 -22.02 12.87 -13.85
C LYS A 415 -20.69 13.51 -14.23
N PRO A 416 -19.85 12.86 -15.05
CA PRO A 416 -18.77 13.55 -15.72
C PRO A 416 -19.42 14.57 -16.66
N GLU A 417 -19.37 15.82 -16.30
CA GLU A 417 -19.85 16.91 -17.15
C GLU A 417 -18.92 17.11 -18.34
N GLN A 418 -19.51 16.95 -19.51
CA GLN A 418 -19.11 17.72 -20.67
C GLN A 418 -19.50 19.20 -20.43
N PRO A 419 -18.78 20.17 -21.01
CA PRO A 419 -18.97 21.58 -20.69
C PRO A 419 -20.26 22.11 -21.30
N GLU A 420 -21.25 22.45 -20.48
CA GLU A 420 -22.35 23.35 -20.84
C GLU A 420 -22.58 24.43 -19.78
N ASP A 421 -22.99 25.57 -20.27
CA ASP A 421 -23.02 26.92 -19.79
C ASP A 421 -24.13 27.20 -18.74
N ASN A 422 -23.80 28.06 -17.74
CA ASN A 422 -24.72 28.89 -16.90
C ASN A 422 -25.73 28.23 -15.93
N GLN A 423 -25.48 28.36 -14.62
CA GLN A 423 -26.21 29.23 -13.64
C GLN A 423 -25.79 29.00 -12.17
N GLU A 424 -25.79 30.10 -11.40
CA GLU A 424 -25.41 30.24 -9.98
C GLU A 424 -26.50 29.79 -8.98
N PRO A 425 -26.24 29.97 -7.64
CA PRO A 425 -25.26 29.31 -6.75
C PRO A 425 -25.88 28.69 -5.49
N ASP A 426 -25.24 27.71 -4.86
CA ASP A 426 -25.25 27.55 -3.40
C ASP A 426 -24.06 26.71 -2.88
N GLY A 427 -23.56 27.18 -1.77
CA GLY A 427 -22.35 26.86 -1.06
C GLY A 427 -21.84 25.41 -1.01
N ASN A 428 -20.78 25.14 -1.74
CA ASN A 428 -19.88 24.02 -1.45
C ASN A 428 -18.44 24.45 -1.76
N THR A 429 -17.54 24.33 -0.79
CA THR A 429 -16.13 24.71 -0.92
C THR A 429 -15.41 23.72 -1.84
N SER A 430 -15.54 23.90 -3.16
CA SER A 430 -14.68 23.21 -4.11
C SER A 430 -13.26 23.79 -4.00
N ASN A 431 -12.25 22.93 -3.82
CA ASN A 431 -10.84 23.33 -3.87
C ASN A 431 -10.46 23.72 -5.30
N THR A 432 -10.80 24.92 -5.71
CA THR A 432 -10.42 25.45 -7.02
C THR A 432 -8.90 25.50 -7.15
N LYS A 433 -8.36 24.80 -8.16
CA LYS A 433 -6.92 24.66 -8.37
C LYS A 433 -6.30 25.99 -8.82
N LEU A 434 -5.19 26.35 -8.19
CA LEU A 434 -4.43 27.57 -8.48
C LEU A 434 -3.62 27.40 -9.78
N ASN A 435 -3.76 28.39 -10.69
CA ASN A 435 -2.98 28.43 -11.93
C ASN A 435 -1.58 28.98 -11.64
N SER A 436 -0.55 28.18 -11.84
CA SER A 436 0.84 28.52 -11.55
C SER A 436 1.41 29.64 -12.43
N SER A 437 0.95 29.79 -13.67
CA SER A 437 1.46 30.79 -14.61
C SER A 437 1.15 32.25 -14.21
N GLY A 438 0.12 32.43 -13.36
CA GLY A 438 -0.30 33.75 -12.88
C GLY A 438 0.23 34.13 -11.49
N VAL A 439 1.21 33.42 -10.94
CA VAL A 439 1.73 33.65 -9.59
C VAL A 439 3.02 34.45 -9.62
N SER A 440 3.12 35.51 -8.80
CA SER A 440 4.35 36.26 -8.59
C SER A 440 4.57 36.56 -7.12
N PHE A 441 5.84 36.59 -6.70
CA PHE A 441 6.28 36.99 -5.36
C PHE A 441 6.85 38.41 -5.39
N GLU A 442 6.51 39.18 -4.38
CA GLU A 442 7.10 40.48 -4.06
C GLU A 442 7.70 40.35 -2.64
N LEU A 443 9.03 40.23 -2.59
CA LEU A 443 9.84 40.13 -1.37
C LEU A 443 11.25 40.66 -1.65
N PRO A 444 12.04 41.04 -0.61
CA PRO A 444 13.44 41.38 -0.78
C PRO A 444 14.23 40.21 -1.39
N SER A 445 15.14 40.50 -2.29
CA SER A 445 16.03 39.49 -2.88
C SER A 445 17.00 38.87 -1.86
N ASN A 446 17.32 39.63 -0.81
CA ASN A 446 18.17 39.23 0.30
C ASN A 446 17.37 39.42 1.61
N LEU A 447 17.41 38.38 2.44
CA LEU A 447 16.87 38.39 3.80
C LEU A 447 18.02 38.31 4.79
N GLU A 448 17.90 38.99 5.92
CA GLU A 448 18.90 38.89 7.00
C GLU A 448 18.54 37.74 7.96
N VAL A 449 19.57 37.07 8.48
CA VAL A 449 19.41 36.01 9.49
C VAL A 449 18.64 36.50 10.70
N GLY A 450 17.62 35.74 11.12
CA GLY A 450 16.79 36.08 12.28
C GLY A 450 15.89 37.30 12.14
N SER A 451 15.87 37.94 10.93
CA SER A 451 15.06 39.13 10.68
C SER A 451 13.64 38.78 10.26
N THR A 452 12.72 39.72 10.48
CA THR A 452 11.35 39.62 9.98
C THR A 452 11.28 39.92 8.49
N PHE A 453 10.37 39.27 7.80
CA PHE A 453 10.09 39.48 6.38
C PHE A 453 8.58 39.46 6.11
N SER A 454 8.21 40.07 4.99
CA SER A 454 6.86 39.92 4.42
C SER A 454 6.97 39.51 2.96
N VAL A 455 6.20 38.48 2.58
CA VAL A 455 6.09 37.99 1.19
C VAL A 455 4.68 38.27 0.71
N LYS A 456 4.55 39.18 -0.27
CA LYS A 456 3.30 39.41 -0.97
C LYS A 456 3.21 38.50 -2.19
N VAL A 457 2.19 37.68 -2.24
CA VAL A 457 1.88 36.77 -3.34
C VAL A 457 0.75 37.34 -4.16
N THR A 458 1.04 37.74 -5.40
CA THR A 458 0.04 38.20 -6.35
C THR A 458 -0.38 37.07 -7.26
N LEU A 459 -1.69 36.83 -7.32
CA LEU A 459 -2.34 35.82 -8.15
C LEU A 459 -3.08 36.54 -9.29
N LYS A 460 -2.78 36.17 -10.54
CA LYS A 460 -3.47 36.66 -11.75
C LYS A 460 -3.95 35.47 -12.58
N HIS A 461 -4.94 35.71 -13.43
CA HIS A 461 -5.48 34.68 -14.34
C HIS A 461 -5.95 33.43 -13.61
N GLN A 462 -6.47 33.60 -12.40
CA GLN A 462 -7.08 32.53 -11.63
C GLN A 462 -8.55 32.37 -12.02
N PRO A 463 -9.21 31.27 -11.67
CA PRO A 463 -10.67 31.12 -11.78
C PRO A 463 -11.35 32.33 -11.11
N LYS A 464 -12.31 32.94 -11.81
CA LYS A 464 -12.96 34.21 -11.37
C LYS A 464 -13.97 33.93 -10.27
N ASN A 465 -14.06 34.86 -9.30
CA ASN A 465 -15.03 34.82 -8.19
C ASN A 465 -14.98 33.52 -7.34
N GLN A 466 -13.88 32.81 -7.36
CA GLN A 466 -13.70 31.54 -6.65
C GLN A 466 -12.85 31.73 -5.37
N THR A 467 -13.09 30.88 -4.38
CA THR A 467 -12.23 30.80 -3.19
C THR A 467 -11.12 29.78 -3.45
N LEU A 468 -9.88 30.25 -3.38
CA LEU A 468 -8.68 29.43 -3.40
C LEU A 468 -8.27 29.17 -1.95
N SER A 469 -8.24 27.91 -1.54
CA SER A 469 -7.94 27.51 -0.16
C SER A 469 -6.68 26.66 -0.07
N ASN A 470 -6.23 26.42 1.16
CA ASN A 470 -5.07 25.61 1.50
C ASN A 470 -3.76 26.09 0.87
N ILE A 471 -3.55 27.42 0.82
CA ILE A 471 -2.36 28.06 0.27
C ILE A 471 -1.36 28.29 1.39
N ARG A 472 -0.13 27.79 1.23
CA ARG A 472 0.96 27.86 2.21
C ARG A 472 2.23 28.40 1.56
N LEU A 473 3.02 29.14 2.33
CA LEU A 473 4.35 29.60 1.93
C LEU A 473 5.42 28.96 2.83
N GLY A 474 6.56 28.60 2.24
CA GLY A 474 7.73 28.12 2.95
C GLY A 474 9.01 28.76 2.42
N ILE A 475 10.04 28.88 3.26
CA ILE A 475 11.42 29.22 2.88
C ILE A 475 12.31 28.07 3.28
N TYR A 476 13.16 27.59 2.35
CA TYR A 476 13.97 26.40 2.58
C TYR A 476 15.33 26.48 1.86
N ALA A 477 16.36 25.86 2.45
CA ALA A 477 17.66 25.66 1.84
C ALA A 477 17.65 24.50 0.84
N GLU A 478 18.69 24.39 0.05
CA GLU A 478 18.99 23.18 -0.72
C GLU A 478 19.02 21.97 0.20
N GLY A 479 18.41 20.83 -0.21
CA GLY A 479 18.21 19.67 0.66
C GLY A 479 16.92 19.71 1.49
N GLY A 480 16.12 20.79 1.42
CA GLY A 480 14.76 20.84 1.97
C GLY A 480 14.64 21.35 3.41
N GLN A 481 15.76 21.72 4.08
CA GLN A 481 15.73 22.30 5.42
C GLN A 481 14.85 23.56 5.44
N GLN A 482 13.83 23.60 6.30
CA GLN A 482 12.96 24.76 6.45
C GLN A 482 13.67 25.88 7.22
N LEU A 483 13.53 27.11 6.73
CA LEU A 483 14.22 28.30 7.24
C LEU A 483 13.26 29.43 7.62
N GLY A 484 11.99 29.37 7.20
CA GLY A 484 10.99 30.38 7.50
C GLY A 484 10.16 29.99 8.73
N ILE A 485 9.97 30.92 9.66
CA ILE A 485 9.11 30.79 10.83
C ILE A 485 7.96 31.77 10.62
N PHE A 486 6.73 31.28 10.42
CA PHE A 486 5.57 32.09 10.02
C PHE A 486 4.56 32.25 11.15
N GLY A 487 4.02 33.46 11.29
CA GLY A 487 3.00 33.78 12.28
C GLY A 487 3.45 33.50 13.72
N GLU A 488 2.64 32.76 14.47
CA GLU A 488 2.91 32.36 15.86
C GLU A 488 3.75 31.11 16.00
N ASN A 489 4.22 30.51 14.90
CA ASN A 489 5.09 29.33 14.97
C ASN A 489 6.41 29.65 15.68
N THR A 490 6.92 28.69 16.40
CA THR A 490 8.20 28.80 17.12
C THR A 490 9.36 28.11 16.41
N THR A 491 9.05 27.27 15.42
CA THR A 491 10.01 26.48 14.64
C THR A 491 9.86 26.72 13.14
N PRO A 492 10.97 26.58 12.35
CA PRO A 492 10.89 26.70 10.91
C PRO A 492 9.94 25.69 10.27
N GLY A 493 9.14 26.15 9.30
CA GLY A 493 8.15 25.31 8.62
C GLY A 493 7.37 26.09 7.56
N TYR A 494 6.34 25.48 6.99
CA TYR A 494 5.37 26.19 6.17
C TYR A 494 4.45 27.05 7.04
N SER A 495 3.94 28.15 6.44
CA SER A 495 2.88 28.96 7.07
C SER A 495 1.63 28.14 7.35
N THR A 496 0.78 28.59 8.26
CA THR A 496 -0.60 28.11 8.36
C THR A 496 -1.31 28.26 7.01
N PRO A 497 -2.24 27.35 6.66
CA PRO A 497 -3.00 27.46 5.42
C PRO A 497 -3.82 28.74 5.36
N GLN A 498 -3.72 29.46 4.26
CA GLN A 498 -4.54 30.64 3.97
C GLN A 498 -5.53 30.34 2.84
N GLN A 499 -6.59 31.14 2.78
CA GLN A 499 -7.54 31.15 1.68
C GLN A 499 -7.76 32.59 1.18
N VAL A 500 -8.08 32.72 -0.10
CA VAL A 500 -8.36 34.02 -0.72
C VAL A 500 -9.44 33.87 -1.79
N LYS A 501 -10.37 34.83 -1.85
CA LYS A 501 -11.36 34.91 -2.91
C LYS A 501 -10.81 35.73 -4.07
N THR A 502 -10.85 35.19 -5.27
CA THR A 502 -10.49 35.91 -6.49
C THR A 502 -11.59 36.86 -6.90
N GLY A 503 -11.20 37.98 -7.48
CA GLY A 503 -12.13 38.97 -8.02
C GLY A 503 -12.67 38.55 -9.41
N SER A 504 -13.55 39.39 -9.98
CA SER A 504 -14.16 39.20 -11.30
C SER A 504 -13.15 39.14 -12.47
N GLN A 505 -11.91 39.56 -12.25
CA GLN A 505 -10.80 39.46 -13.21
C GLN A 505 -9.88 38.25 -12.91
N GLY A 506 -10.21 37.42 -11.92
CA GLY A 506 -9.36 36.31 -11.52
C GLY A 506 -8.07 36.75 -10.80
N ASN A 507 -8.09 37.89 -10.12
CA ASN A 507 -6.94 38.38 -9.38
C ASN A 507 -7.18 38.27 -7.88
N ALA A 508 -6.12 37.98 -7.13
CA ALA A 508 -6.12 38.01 -5.66
C ALA A 508 -4.71 38.31 -5.13
N VAL A 509 -4.61 38.68 -3.86
CA VAL A 509 -3.33 38.92 -3.18
C VAL A 509 -3.38 38.26 -1.82
N LEU A 510 -2.28 37.61 -1.45
CA LEU A 510 -2.01 37.03 -0.14
C LEU A 510 -0.72 37.66 0.42
N THR A 511 -0.67 37.84 1.72
CA THR A 511 0.54 38.30 2.41
C THR A 511 0.91 37.27 3.49
N PHE A 512 2.17 36.88 3.52
CA PHE A 512 2.73 35.98 4.51
C PHE A 512 3.83 36.68 5.28
N GLU A 513 3.68 36.79 6.58
CA GLU A 513 4.65 37.38 7.47
C GLU A 513 5.38 36.33 8.28
N GLY A 514 6.67 36.52 8.50
CA GLY A 514 7.50 35.57 9.23
C GLY A 514 8.86 36.16 9.58
N LYS A 515 9.73 35.32 10.11
CA LYS A 515 11.14 35.61 10.34
C LYS A 515 12.01 34.44 9.82
N THR A 516 13.25 34.75 9.44
CA THR A 516 14.22 33.75 9.05
C THR A 516 14.77 33.03 10.28
N ALA A 517 15.18 31.77 10.12
CA ALA A 517 15.93 31.04 11.14
C ALA A 517 17.24 31.78 11.47
N SER A 518 17.71 31.66 12.71
CA SER A 518 18.88 32.39 13.23
C SER A 518 20.22 31.70 12.99
N ASP A 519 20.21 30.52 12.38
CA ASP A 519 21.36 29.61 12.28
C ASP A 519 21.74 29.25 10.83
N PHE A 520 21.18 29.96 9.82
CA PHE A 520 21.44 29.67 8.42
C PHE A 520 21.80 30.92 7.62
N LYS A 521 22.86 30.83 6.84
CA LYS A 521 23.28 31.79 5.78
C LYS A 521 23.51 31.06 4.46
N GLY A 522 23.10 31.68 3.37
CA GLY A 522 23.34 31.13 2.02
C GLY A 522 22.11 31.13 1.14
N ASP A 523 22.19 30.36 0.06
CA ASP A 523 21.14 30.23 -0.93
C ASP A 523 19.92 29.52 -0.37
N ALA A 524 18.74 30.09 -0.61
CA ALA A 524 17.47 29.57 -0.19
C ALA A 524 16.41 29.74 -1.26
N ASN A 525 15.25 29.19 -1.06
CA ASN A 525 14.11 29.28 -1.97
C ASN A 525 12.83 29.61 -1.21
N VAL A 526 12.03 30.49 -1.79
CA VAL A 526 10.61 30.70 -1.39
C VAL A 526 9.75 29.79 -2.23
N ARG A 527 8.84 29.05 -1.60
CA ARG A 527 7.92 28.11 -2.28
C ARG A 527 6.49 28.35 -1.85
N LEU A 528 5.61 28.56 -2.83
CA LEU A 528 4.16 28.55 -2.63
C LEU A 528 3.61 27.17 -2.94
N LYS A 529 2.78 26.66 -2.05
CA LYS A 529 2.01 25.42 -2.25
C LYS A 529 0.52 25.70 -2.16
N GLN A 530 -0.26 24.87 -2.87
CA GLN A 530 -1.70 24.68 -2.60
C GLN A 530 -1.89 23.22 -2.19
N GLY A 531 -2.27 22.97 -0.96
CA GLY A 531 -2.13 21.65 -0.37
C GLY A 531 -0.69 21.19 -0.42
N ASP A 532 -0.45 20.03 -1.01
CA ASP A 532 0.89 19.48 -1.21
C ASP A 532 1.51 19.84 -2.57
N THR A 533 0.72 20.42 -3.48
CA THR A 533 1.20 20.76 -4.82
C THR A 533 2.06 22.03 -4.77
N THR A 534 3.30 21.96 -5.24
CA THR A 534 4.15 23.14 -5.47
C THR A 534 3.59 23.94 -6.65
N ILE A 535 3.25 25.19 -6.40
CA ILE A 535 2.72 26.12 -7.41
C ILE A 535 3.83 26.94 -8.02
N LYS A 536 4.73 27.49 -7.19
CA LYS A 536 5.85 28.31 -7.64
C LYS A 536 6.99 28.26 -6.63
N THR A 537 8.22 28.31 -7.17
CA THR A 537 9.47 28.47 -6.40
C THR A 537 10.26 29.64 -6.96
N GLN A 538 10.90 30.42 -6.10
CA GLN A 538 11.79 31.51 -6.45
C GLN A 538 13.03 31.49 -5.55
N PRO A 539 14.25 31.58 -6.12
CA PRO A 539 15.49 31.66 -5.33
C PRO A 539 15.58 33.00 -4.60
N ILE A 540 16.18 32.98 -3.43
CA ILE A 540 16.52 34.12 -2.57
C ILE A 540 17.85 33.85 -1.88
N GLN A 541 18.40 34.89 -1.21
CA GLN A 541 19.60 34.78 -0.37
C GLN A 541 19.28 35.13 1.07
N ILE A 542 19.86 34.41 2.04
CA ILE A 542 19.85 34.75 3.47
C ILE A 542 21.27 35.11 3.87
N ASN A 543 21.50 36.36 4.31
CA ASN A 543 22.80 36.96 4.64
C ASN A 543 23.10 36.92 6.13
#